data_700e2e95727f662e59d04ca213374b9e
#
_entry.id   700e2e95727f662e59d04ca213374b9e
#
_cell.length_a   1.000
_cell.length_b   1.000
_cell.length_c   1.000
_cell.angle_alpha   90.00
_cell.angle_beta   90.00
_cell.angle_gamma   90.00
#
_symmetry.space_group_name_H-M   'P 1'
#
loop_
_entity.id
_entity.type
_entity.pdbx_description
1 polymer ?
#
loop_
_entity_poly.entity_id
_entity_poly.type
_entity_poly.pdbx_seq_one_letter_code
_entity_poly.pdbx_strand_id
1 'polypeptide(L)'
;MEVLGPKEKMTLRHKLFRNLMRTPVYNAILGSGGQKKVRAPDTINFPWPQDISVANAIMQGHFTLAGVTCAIDDNIWKTDGPTETWFEAAHGFFWLNDLISLQYPETLEKAAFLIDKWIDQHLNYSIKVWRSDFTGRRVINWACFATQLFEVSGPSFQDRFCESISRQIKHLKRAAQFDRDGAARITALVGLIAGETVLSNQGEVSGRSA
;
A
#
# COMPACT_ATOMS: atom_id res chain seq x y z
N MET A 1 5.40 -36.61 12.28
CA MET A 1 4.02 -36.65 12.80
C MET A 1 3.47 -35.24 12.66
N GLU A 2 2.83 -35.01 11.54
CA GLU A 2 2.30 -33.69 11.13
C GLU A 2 1.00 -33.47 11.90
N VAL A 3 0.97 -32.54 12.83
CA VAL A 3 -0.24 -32.14 13.54
C VAL A 3 -1.06 -31.29 12.59
N LEU A 4 -1.94 -31.91 11.84
CA LEU A 4 -3.01 -31.25 11.09
C LEU A 4 -3.91 -30.53 12.10
N GLY A 5 -3.70 -29.23 12.28
CA GLY A 5 -4.61 -28.38 13.04
C GLY A 5 -6.05 -28.45 12.49
N PRO A 6 -7.07 -28.28 13.34
CA PRO A 6 -8.47 -28.40 12.93
C PRO A 6 -8.76 -27.42 11.79
N LYS A 7 -9.28 -27.91 10.66
CA LYS A 7 -9.85 -27.10 9.58
C LYS A 7 -11.08 -26.39 10.15
N GLU A 8 -10.88 -25.23 10.76
CA GLU A 8 -11.99 -24.39 11.22
C GLU A 8 -12.91 -24.05 10.05
N LYS A 9 -14.17 -24.43 10.18
CA LYS A 9 -15.20 -24.11 9.19
C LYS A 9 -15.32 -22.60 9.08
N MET A 10 -15.13 -22.08 7.88
CA MET A 10 -15.28 -20.66 7.57
C MET A 10 -16.70 -20.20 7.93
N THR A 11 -16.82 -19.17 8.79
CA THR A 11 -18.11 -18.65 9.23
C THR A 11 -18.94 -18.14 8.05
N LEU A 12 -20.28 -18.13 8.18
CA LEU A 12 -21.18 -17.58 7.16
C LEU A 12 -20.82 -16.12 6.82
N ARG A 13 -20.48 -15.31 7.83
CA ARG A 13 -20.04 -13.91 7.66
C ARG A 13 -18.81 -13.80 6.79
N HIS A 14 -17.82 -14.67 6.95
CA HIS A 14 -16.61 -14.72 6.15
C HIS A 14 -16.93 -15.08 4.69
N LYS A 15 -17.81 -16.07 4.46
CA LYS A 15 -18.24 -16.44 3.10
C LYS A 15 -18.96 -15.29 2.40
N LEU A 16 -19.86 -14.61 3.10
CA LEU A 16 -20.60 -13.47 2.57
C LEU A 16 -19.67 -12.31 2.23
N PHE A 17 -18.73 -11.97 3.11
CA PHE A 17 -17.76 -10.91 2.87
C PHE A 17 -16.88 -11.24 1.67
N ARG A 18 -16.36 -12.46 1.55
CA ARG A 18 -15.56 -12.89 0.41
C ARG A 18 -16.33 -12.81 -0.92
N ASN A 19 -17.61 -13.13 -0.90
CA ASN A 19 -18.46 -13.01 -2.08
C ASN A 19 -18.70 -11.53 -2.43
N LEU A 20 -18.96 -10.67 -1.45
CA LEU A 20 -19.10 -9.23 -1.64
C LEU A 20 -17.86 -8.61 -2.29
N MET A 21 -16.67 -8.96 -1.81
CA MET A 21 -15.40 -8.42 -2.36
C MET A 21 -15.21 -8.71 -3.85
N ARG A 22 -15.86 -9.74 -4.39
CA ARG A 22 -15.78 -10.12 -5.81
C ARG A 22 -16.76 -9.36 -6.71
N THR A 23 -17.58 -8.49 -6.14
CA THR A 23 -18.61 -7.74 -6.87
C THR A 23 -18.17 -6.31 -7.17
N PRO A 24 -18.68 -5.67 -8.24
CA PRO A 24 -18.46 -4.24 -8.49
C PRO A 24 -18.96 -3.34 -7.35
N VAL A 25 -19.97 -3.80 -6.59
CA VAL A 25 -20.50 -3.09 -5.43
C VAL A 25 -19.43 -2.84 -4.38
N TYR A 26 -18.49 -3.78 -4.19
CA TYR A 26 -17.41 -3.59 -3.23
C TYR A 26 -16.51 -2.41 -3.61
N ASN A 27 -16.17 -2.26 -4.90
CA ASN A 27 -15.41 -1.11 -5.38
C ASN A 27 -16.17 0.21 -5.20
N ALA A 28 -17.48 0.22 -5.40
CA ALA A 28 -18.31 1.39 -5.12
C ALA A 28 -18.30 1.75 -3.62
N ILE A 29 -18.37 0.76 -2.73
CA ILE A 29 -18.23 0.96 -1.28
C ILE A 29 -16.85 1.53 -0.92
N LEU A 30 -15.77 1.04 -1.52
CA LEU A 30 -14.43 1.57 -1.27
C LEU A 30 -14.28 3.01 -1.76
N GLY A 31 -14.88 3.36 -2.89
CA GLY A 31 -14.87 4.71 -3.46
C GLY A 31 -15.84 5.69 -2.80
N SER A 32 -16.80 5.22 -1.99
CA SER A 32 -17.77 6.09 -1.33
C SER A 32 -17.15 6.92 -0.21
N GLY A 33 -17.64 8.14 0.01
CA GLY A 33 -17.21 9.04 1.09
C GLY A 33 -16.41 10.23 0.59
N GLY A 34 -16.31 11.26 1.43
CA GLY A 34 -15.65 12.53 1.10
C GLY A 34 -14.15 12.35 0.82
N GLN A 35 -13.60 13.29 0.04
CA GLN A 35 -12.18 13.36 -0.26
C GLN A 35 -11.41 13.66 1.03
N LYS A 36 -10.44 12.82 1.35
CA LYS A 36 -9.53 13.03 2.48
C LYS A 36 -8.23 13.64 1.97
N LYS A 37 -7.58 14.44 2.79
CA LYS A 37 -6.23 14.96 2.49
C LYS A 37 -5.22 14.28 3.40
N VAL A 38 -4.02 14.10 2.90
CA VAL A 38 -2.89 13.68 3.73
C VAL A 38 -2.53 14.85 4.65
N ARG A 39 -2.54 14.58 5.95
CA ARG A 39 -1.91 15.44 6.94
C ARG A 39 -0.43 15.07 6.92
N ALA A 40 0.46 16.07 6.79
CA ALA A 40 1.89 15.84 6.95
C ALA A 40 2.13 15.25 8.35
N PRO A 41 2.52 13.98 8.48
CA PRO A 41 2.95 13.46 9.78
C PRO A 41 4.28 14.11 10.13
N ASP A 42 4.54 14.27 11.42
CA ASP A 42 5.90 14.49 11.88
C ASP A 42 6.77 13.37 11.30
N THR A 43 7.99 13.69 10.90
CA THR A 43 8.90 12.77 10.19
C THR A 43 8.96 11.42 10.89
N ILE A 44 8.42 10.39 10.25
CA ILE A 44 8.51 9.02 10.76
C ILE A 44 9.88 8.47 10.35
N ASN A 45 10.78 8.33 11.30
CA ASN A 45 12.05 7.64 11.06
C ASN A 45 11.76 6.15 10.82
N PHE A 46 12.06 5.69 9.62
CA PHE A 46 11.89 4.30 9.25
C PHE A 46 13.03 3.48 9.88
N PRO A 47 12.74 2.52 10.78
CA PRO A 47 13.78 1.84 11.56
C PRO A 47 14.51 0.72 10.80
N TRP A 48 14.14 0.46 9.54
CA TRP A 48 14.68 -0.64 8.77
C TRP A 48 15.94 -0.21 8.02
N PRO A 49 16.97 -1.10 7.94
CA PRO A 49 18.13 -0.84 7.11
C PRO A 49 17.71 -0.68 5.65
N GLN A 50 18.42 0.20 4.95
CA GLN A 50 18.19 0.53 3.54
C GLN A 50 19.18 -0.25 2.68
N ASP A 51 18.73 -0.71 1.51
CA ASP A 51 19.58 -1.34 0.51
C ASP A 51 19.77 -0.40 -0.68
N ILE A 52 20.94 0.27 -0.71
CA ILE A 52 21.32 1.18 -1.79
C ILE A 52 21.40 0.46 -3.14
N SER A 53 21.69 -0.84 -3.17
CA SER A 53 21.75 -1.61 -4.42
C SER A 53 20.37 -1.74 -5.07
N VAL A 54 19.32 -1.93 -4.29
CA VAL A 54 17.92 -1.93 -4.76
C VAL A 54 17.56 -0.55 -5.33
N ALA A 55 17.90 0.53 -4.61
CA ALA A 55 17.64 1.88 -5.07
C ALA A 55 18.32 2.17 -6.42
N ASN A 56 19.59 1.84 -6.55
CA ASN A 56 20.33 2.03 -7.80
C ASN A 56 19.75 1.21 -8.95
N ALA A 57 19.35 -0.04 -8.70
CA ALA A 57 18.70 -0.87 -9.72
C ALA A 57 17.39 -0.24 -10.22
N ILE A 58 16.58 0.33 -9.32
CA ILE A 58 15.33 1.02 -9.69
C ILE A 58 15.62 2.25 -10.55
N MET A 59 16.65 3.03 -10.22
CA MET A 59 17.04 4.19 -11.02
C MET A 59 17.56 3.79 -12.40
N GLN A 60 18.15 2.59 -12.53
CA GLN A 60 18.56 1.99 -13.81
C GLN A 60 17.41 1.27 -14.55
N GLY A 61 16.19 1.32 -14.03
CA GLY A 61 15.03 0.72 -14.68
C GLY A 61 14.79 -0.76 -14.36
N HIS A 62 15.27 -1.24 -13.22
CA HIS A 62 15.11 -2.63 -12.81
C HIS A 62 14.60 -2.76 -11.37
N PHE A 63 13.65 -3.67 -11.13
CA PHE A 63 13.33 -4.14 -9.78
C PHE A 63 14.14 -5.39 -9.46
N THR A 64 15.11 -5.26 -8.56
CA THR A 64 15.85 -6.39 -7.98
C THR A 64 15.28 -6.65 -6.58
N LEU A 65 14.29 -7.54 -6.49
CA LEU A 65 13.55 -7.82 -5.27
C LEU A 65 13.59 -9.32 -4.96
N ALA A 66 13.80 -9.67 -3.70
CA ALA A 66 13.89 -11.06 -3.24
C ALA A 66 14.83 -11.94 -4.11
N GLY A 67 15.97 -11.35 -4.54
CA GLY A 67 16.98 -12.06 -5.35
C GLY A 67 16.65 -12.21 -6.83
N VAL A 68 15.56 -11.62 -7.31
CA VAL A 68 15.14 -11.70 -8.72
C VAL A 68 15.03 -10.32 -9.33
N THR A 69 15.58 -10.16 -10.54
CA THR A 69 15.59 -8.88 -11.27
C THR A 69 14.59 -8.90 -12.42
N CYS A 70 13.74 -7.87 -12.49
CA CYS A 70 12.80 -7.62 -13.58
C CYS A 70 12.98 -6.22 -14.12
N ALA A 71 12.81 -6.02 -15.43
CA ALA A 71 12.77 -4.69 -16.01
C ALA A 71 11.52 -3.93 -15.55
N ILE A 72 11.65 -2.63 -15.30
CA ILE A 72 10.54 -1.74 -15.02
C ILE A 72 10.02 -1.22 -16.35
N ASP A 73 9.01 -1.88 -16.90
CA ASP A 73 8.30 -1.49 -18.11
C ASP A 73 6.83 -1.12 -17.82
N ASP A 74 6.05 -0.83 -18.86
CA ASP A 74 4.63 -0.48 -18.72
C ASP A 74 3.75 -1.61 -18.18
N ASN A 75 4.27 -2.83 -18.13
CA ASN A 75 3.55 -4.00 -17.66
C ASN A 75 3.97 -4.46 -16.26
N ILE A 76 4.94 -3.79 -15.64
CA ILE A 76 5.52 -4.21 -14.35
C ILE A 76 4.45 -4.46 -13.28
N TRP A 77 3.39 -3.67 -13.27
CA TRP A 77 2.28 -3.83 -12.33
C TRP A 77 1.19 -4.79 -12.81
N LYS A 78 1.18 -5.18 -14.09
CA LYS A 78 0.20 -6.10 -14.69
C LYS A 78 0.59 -7.55 -14.55
N THR A 79 1.86 -7.83 -14.33
CA THR A 79 2.39 -9.19 -14.24
C THR A 79 2.25 -9.75 -12.83
N ASP A 80 2.16 -11.09 -12.76
CA ASP A 80 2.17 -11.79 -11.48
C ASP A 80 3.55 -11.81 -10.81
N GLY A 81 4.57 -11.30 -11.52
CA GLY A 81 5.96 -11.38 -11.11
C GLY A 81 6.54 -12.79 -11.22
N PRO A 82 7.86 -12.94 -11.10
CA PRO A 82 8.55 -14.23 -11.27
C PRO A 82 8.36 -15.18 -10.08
N THR A 83 8.18 -14.65 -8.87
CA THR A 83 7.97 -15.43 -7.63
C THR A 83 6.98 -14.73 -6.71
N GLU A 84 6.35 -15.47 -5.78
CA GLU A 84 5.45 -14.89 -4.77
C GLU A 84 6.19 -13.90 -3.87
N THR A 85 7.42 -14.19 -3.45
CA THR A 85 8.24 -13.29 -2.62
C THR A 85 8.61 -11.99 -3.33
N TRP A 86 8.89 -12.07 -4.64
CA TRP A 86 9.08 -10.89 -5.48
C TRP A 86 7.80 -10.05 -5.55
N PHE A 87 6.67 -10.72 -5.83
CA PHE A 87 5.36 -10.09 -5.92
C PHE A 87 4.98 -9.39 -4.59
N GLU A 88 5.22 -10.05 -3.46
CA GLU A 88 5.00 -9.49 -2.15
C GLU A 88 5.85 -8.23 -1.91
N ALA A 89 7.14 -8.29 -2.24
CA ALA A 89 8.05 -7.16 -2.07
C ALA A 89 7.66 -5.98 -2.98
N ALA A 90 7.28 -6.25 -4.23
CA ALA A 90 6.87 -5.25 -5.20
C ALA A 90 5.57 -4.56 -4.77
N HIS A 91 4.50 -5.32 -4.50
CA HIS A 91 3.19 -4.78 -4.16
C HIS A 91 3.05 -4.36 -2.69
N GLY A 92 3.95 -4.79 -1.80
CA GLY A 92 4.10 -4.29 -0.44
C GLY A 92 4.90 -2.99 -0.36
N PHE A 93 5.54 -2.57 -1.46
CA PHE A 93 6.36 -1.35 -1.55
C PHE A 93 7.57 -1.35 -0.60
N PHE A 94 8.21 -2.50 -0.36
CA PHE A 94 9.41 -2.56 0.46
C PHE A 94 10.55 -1.72 -0.10
N TRP A 95 10.68 -1.68 -1.43
CA TRP A 95 11.68 -0.94 -2.17
C TRP A 95 11.58 0.59 -2.03
N LEU A 96 10.44 1.10 -1.54
CA LEU A 96 10.21 2.55 -1.44
C LEU A 96 11.16 3.20 -0.43
N ASN A 97 11.39 2.54 0.72
CA ASN A 97 12.36 2.99 1.70
C ASN A 97 13.79 3.06 1.12
N ASP A 98 14.17 2.03 0.35
CA ASP A 98 15.49 1.96 -0.26
C ASP A 98 15.67 3.10 -1.27
N LEU A 99 14.69 3.30 -2.16
CA LEU A 99 14.74 4.34 -3.19
C LEU A 99 14.82 5.74 -2.60
N ILE A 100 14.00 6.06 -1.60
CA ILE A 100 13.95 7.38 -0.97
C ILE A 100 15.23 7.65 -0.13
N SER A 101 15.91 6.62 0.33
CA SER A 101 17.15 6.76 1.11
C SER A 101 18.29 7.47 0.38
N LEU A 102 18.26 7.49 -0.94
CA LEU A 102 19.24 8.22 -1.75
C LEU A 102 19.10 9.74 -1.62
N GLN A 103 17.95 10.24 -1.16
CA GLN A 103 17.68 11.65 -0.86
C GLN A 103 17.86 12.62 -2.05
N TYR A 104 17.81 12.13 -3.28
CA TYR A 104 17.84 12.97 -4.49
C TYR A 104 16.40 13.26 -4.96
N PRO A 105 16.11 14.48 -5.48
CA PRO A 105 14.79 14.81 -6.03
C PRO A 105 14.30 13.79 -7.07
N GLU A 106 15.20 13.32 -7.93
CA GLU A 106 14.91 12.36 -9.00
C GLU A 106 14.44 11.00 -8.45
N THR A 107 14.89 10.62 -7.27
CA THR A 107 14.43 9.36 -6.63
C THR A 107 13.02 9.49 -6.09
N LEU A 108 12.65 10.66 -5.56
CA LEU A 108 11.28 10.97 -5.13
C LEU A 108 10.34 11.05 -6.34
N GLU A 109 10.75 11.69 -7.43
CA GLU A 109 9.98 11.74 -8.68
C GLU A 109 9.76 10.34 -9.25
N LYS A 110 10.82 9.51 -9.25
CA LYS A 110 10.71 8.10 -9.68
C LYS A 110 9.77 7.31 -8.80
N ALA A 111 9.83 7.49 -7.48
CA ALA A 111 8.93 6.86 -6.53
C ALA A 111 7.47 7.27 -6.78
N ALA A 112 7.21 8.58 -6.91
CA ALA A 112 5.86 9.10 -7.22
C ALA A 112 5.33 8.55 -8.54
N PHE A 113 6.16 8.51 -9.59
CA PHE A 113 5.80 7.94 -10.89
C PHE A 113 5.42 6.45 -10.77
N LEU A 114 6.22 5.66 -10.06
CA LEU A 114 5.94 4.22 -9.89
C LEU A 114 4.66 3.97 -9.08
N ILE A 115 4.41 4.77 -8.05
CA ILE A 115 3.17 4.72 -7.27
C ILE A 115 1.98 5.09 -8.15
N ASP A 116 2.08 6.15 -8.95
CA ASP A 116 1.01 6.61 -9.82
C ASP A 116 0.64 5.56 -10.87
N LYS A 117 1.63 4.94 -11.51
CA LYS A 117 1.44 3.79 -12.40
C LYS A 117 0.80 2.59 -11.70
N TRP A 118 1.16 2.34 -10.44
CA TRP A 118 0.50 1.29 -9.66
C TRP A 118 -0.97 1.61 -9.39
N ILE A 119 -1.29 2.87 -9.07
CA ILE A 119 -2.67 3.33 -8.86
C ILE A 119 -3.50 3.16 -10.13
N ASP A 120 -2.96 3.47 -11.31
CA ASP A 120 -3.62 3.25 -12.61
C ASP A 120 -4.10 1.81 -12.79
N GLN A 121 -3.31 0.84 -12.34
CA GLN A 121 -3.61 -0.58 -12.52
C GLN A 121 -4.47 -1.17 -11.38
N HIS A 122 -4.34 -0.65 -10.17
CA HIS A 122 -4.81 -1.32 -8.95
C HIS A 122 -5.63 -0.42 -8.02
N LEU A 123 -6.21 0.68 -8.53
CA LEU A 123 -7.13 1.52 -7.75
C LEU A 123 -8.34 0.73 -7.23
N ASN A 124 -8.78 -0.23 -8.02
CA ASN A 124 -9.89 -1.11 -7.67
C ASN A 124 -9.40 -2.39 -7.00
N TYR A 125 -10.24 -2.93 -6.12
CA TYR A 125 -9.97 -4.18 -5.44
C TYR A 125 -9.67 -5.32 -6.42
N SER A 126 -8.58 -6.04 -6.16
CA SER A 126 -8.28 -7.32 -6.77
C SER A 126 -7.82 -8.30 -5.68
N ILE A 127 -8.27 -9.54 -5.74
CA ILE A 127 -8.05 -10.52 -4.68
C ILE A 127 -6.58 -10.81 -4.41
N LYS A 128 -5.74 -10.69 -5.42
CA LYS A 128 -4.31 -11.00 -5.34
C LYS A 128 -3.51 -9.85 -4.73
N VAL A 129 -3.70 -8.63 -5.27
CA VAL A 129 -2.93 -7.44 -4.90
C VAL A 129 -3.42 -6.80 -3.61
N TRP A 130 -4.72 -7.00 -3.28
CA TRP A 130 -5.36 -6.41 -2.10
C TRP A 130 -5.47 -7.39 -0.93
N ARG A 131 -4.62 -8.40 -0.85
CA ARG A 131 -4.47 -9.18 0.39
C ARG A 131 -4.18 -8.21 1.53
N SER A 132 -4.77 -8.45 2.69
CA SER A 132 -4.71 -7.53 3.84
C SER A 132 -3.29 -7.29 4.34
N ASP A 133 -2.43 -8.31 4.32
CA ASP A 133 -1.01 -8.19 4.66
C ASP A 133 -0.25 -7.29 3.66
N PHE A 134 -0.43 -7.50 2.34
CA PHE A 134 0.18 -6.66 1.31
C PHE A 134 -0.34 -5.23 1.39
N THR A 135 -1.65 -5.08 1.53
CA THR A 135 -2.28 -3.77 1.66
C THR A 135 -1.81 -3.05 2.92
N GLY A 136 -1.70 -3.76 4.04
CA GLY A 136 -1.18 -3.19 5.29
C GLY A 136 0.24 -2.66 5.14
N ARG A 137 1.15 -3.45 4.58
CA ARG A 137 2.55 -3.04 4.31
C ARG A 137 2.64 -1.85 3.38
N ARG A 138 1.88 -1.88 2.28
CA ARG A 138 1.83 -0.77 1.32
C ARG A 138 1.35 0.51 1.97
N VAL A 139 0.29 0.47 2.76
CA VAL A 139 -0.24 1.63 3.47
C VAL A 139 0.79 2.19 4.46
N ILE A 140 1.53 1.33 5.20
CA ILE A 140 2.63 1.76 6.07
C ILE A 140 3.68 2.52 5.27
N ASN A 141 4.20 1.91 4.19
CA ASN A 141 5.26 2.51 3.37
C ASN A 141 4.79 3.84 2.73
N TRP A 142 3.58 3.88 2.19
CA TRP A 142 3.03 5.11 1.61
C TRP A 142 2.81 6.20 2.66
N ALA A 143 2.32 5.85 3.84
CA ALA A 143 2.09 6.79 4.93
C ALA A 143 3.40 7.42 5.41
N CYS A 144 4.47 6.63 5.55
CA CYS A 144 5.77 7.12 6.01
C CYS A 144 6.39 8.15 5.08
N PHE A 145 6.17 8.04 3.76
CA PHE A 145 6.82 8.87 2.76
C PHE A 145 5.89 9.86 2.05
N ALA A 146 4.62 9.95 2.47
CA ALA A 146 3.61 10.80 1.82
C ALA A 146 4.05 12.26 1.69
N THR A 147 4.64 12.85 2.74
CA THR A 147 5.08 14.25 2.75
C THR A 147 6.15 14.49 1.70
N GLN A 148 7.21 13.68 1.69
CA GLN A 148 8.32 13.81 0.72
C GLN A 148 7.85 13.61 -0.72
N LEU A 149 6.96 12.63 -0.95
CA LEU A 149 6.37 12.42 -2.28
C LEU A 149 5.54 13.62 -2.75
N PHE A 150 4.86 14.31 -1.83
CA PHE A 150 4.03 15.47 -2.14
C PHE A 150 4.85 16.74 -2.42
N GLU A 151 6.08 16.84 -1.90
CA GLU A 151 7.00 17.95 -2.18
C GLU A 151 7.42 18.00 -3.66
N VAL A 152 7.52 16.84 -4.31
CA VAL A 152 7.97 16.74 -5.72
C VAL A 152 6.83 16.50 -6.70
N SER A 153 5.60 16.29 -6.23
CA SER A 153 4.47 15.89 -7.09
C SER A 153 3.36 16.94 -7.14
N GLY A 154 2.68 17.00 -8.30
CA GLY A 154 1.58 17.93 -8.51
C GLY A 154 0.25 17.48 -7.86
N PRO A 155 -0.75 18.39 -7.82
CA PRO A 155 -2.05 18.13 -7.17
C PRO A 155 -2.77 16.89 -7.69
N SER A 156 -2.66 16.58 -8.98
CA SER A 156 -3.30 15.39 -9.59
C SER A 156 -2.81 14.09 -8.96
N PHE A 157 -1.50 13.95 -8.74
CA PHE A 157 -0.94 12.79 -8.05
C PHE A 157 -1.43 12.73 -6.60
N GLN A 158 -1.40 13.86 -5.89
CA GLN A 158 -1.82 13.96 -4.49
C GLN A 158 -3.27 13.51 -4.31
N ASP A 159 -4.17 13.95 -5.18
CA ASP A 159 -5.60 13.55 -5.15
C ASP A 159 -5.75 12.05 -5.37
N ARG A 160 -5.08 11.49 -6.36
CA ARG A 160 -5.11 10.05 -6.68
C ARG A 160 -4.50 9.20 -5.57
N PHE A 161 -3.40 9.66 -4.99
CA PHE A 161 -2.76 9.02 -3.83
C PHE A 161 -3.72 8.99 -2.64
N CYS A 162 -4.35 10.14 -2.30
CA CYS A 162 -5.32 10.24 -1.22
C CYS A 162 -6.55 9.35 -1.45
N GLU A 163 -7.04 9.27 -2.68
CA GLU A 163 -8.14 8.35 -3.02
C GLU A 163 -7.72 6.90 -2.82
N SER A 164 -6.57 6.51 -3.36
CA SER A 164 -6.08 5.13 -3.29
C SER A 164 -5.84 4.69 -1.85
N ILE A 165 -5.13 5.48 -1.04
CA ILE A 165 -4.87 5.13 0.37
C ILE A 165 -6.18 5.09 1.18
N SER A 166 -7.14 5.97 0.92
CA SER A 166 -8.46 5.95 1.56
C SER A 166 -9.23 4.67 1.25
N ARG A 167 -9.21 4.21 0.00
CA ARG A 167 -9.82 2.93 -0.41
C ARG A 167 -9.15 1.76 0.31
N GLN A 168 -7.83 1.75 0.39
CA GLN A 168 -7.06 0.70 1.07
C GLN A 168 -7.36 0.64 2.57
N ILE A 169 -7.45 1.77 3.26
CA ILE A 169 -7.84 1.85 4.67
C ILE A 169 -9.25 1.28 4.87
N LYS A 170 -10.20 1.64 4.00
CA LYS A 170 -11.56 1.09 4.07
C LYS A 170 -11.60 -0.42 3.85
N HIS A 171 -10.72 -0.93 2.98
CA HIS A 171 -10.54 -2.37 2.80
C HIS A 171 -9.98 -3.02 4.08
N LEU A 172 -8.90 -2.49 4.65
CA LEU A 172 -8.27 -3.02 5.86
C LEU A 172 -9.23 -3.07 7.04
N LYS A 173 -10.04 -2.01 7.26
CA LYS A 173 -11.10 -1.99 8.31
C LYS A 173 -12.04 -3.17 8.23
N ARG A 174 -12.31 -3.68 7.03
CA ARG A 174 -13.22 -4.80 6.80
C ARG A 174 -12.50 -6.13 6.75
N ALA A 175 -11.32 -6.19 6.10
CA ALA A 175 -10.62 -7.43 5.82
C ALA A 175 -9.84 -7.97 7.03
N ALA A 176 -9.19 -7.12 7.82
CA ALA A 176 -8.33 -7.54 8.93
C ALA A 176 -9.03 -8.43 9.97
N GLN A 177 -10.31 -8.23 10.19
CA GLN A 177 -11.09 -9.07 11.11
C GLN A 177 -11.30 -10.52 10.63
N PHE A 178 -11.11 -10.77 9.34
CA PHE A 178 -11.28 -12.08 8.72
C PHE A 178 -9.96 -12.81 8.45
N ASP A 179 -8.81 -12.14 8.71
CA ASP A 179 -7.52 -12.81 8.60
C ASP A 179 -7.36 -13.85 9.70
N ARG A 180 -7.00 -15.05 9.27
CA ARG A 180 -6.74 -16.19 10.15
C ARG A 180 -5.27 -16.29 10.54
N ASP A 181 -4.40 -15.82 9.67
CA ASP A 181 -2.98 -15.69 9.98
C ASP A 181 -2.76 -14.49 10.90
N GLY A 182 -2.20 -14.76 12.08
CA GLY A 182 -1.92 -13.74 13.08
C GLY A 182 -0.95 -12.67 12.60
N ALA A 183 0.08 -13.05 11.86
CA ALA A 183 1.06 -12.12 11.29
C ALA A 183 0.42 -11.21 10.23
N ALA A 184 -0.35 -11.77 9.30
CA ALA A 184 -1.09 -11.00 8.30
C ALA A 184 -2.06 -10.01 8.95
N ARG A 185 -2.78 -10.46 9.98
CA ARG A 185 -3.71 -9.61 10.73
C ARG A 185 -3.01 -8.47 11.46
N ILE A 186 -1.87 -8.72 12.11
CA ILE A 186 -1.09 -7.67 12.77
C ILE A 186 -0.62 -6.64 11.74
N THR A 187 -0.07 -7.08 10.61
CA THR A 187 0.38 -6.20 9.52
C THR A 187 -0.77 -5.34 9.00
N ALA A 188 -1.96 -5.93 8.79
CA ALA A 188 -3.14 -5.21 8.34
C ALA A 188 -3.59 -4.15 9.37
N LEU A 189 -3.56 -4.46 10.66
CA LEU A 189 -3.95 -3.52 11.73
C LEU A 189 -2.93 -2.39 11.88
N VAL A 190 -1.63 -2.66 11.80
CA VAL A 190 -0.59 -1.63 11.81
C VAL A 190 -0.74 -0.71 10.59
N GLY A 191 -0.99 -1.28 9.41
CA GLY A 191 -1.28 -0.50 8.20
C GLY A 191 -2.52 0.38 8.35
N LEU A 192 -3.57 -0.14 8.99
CA LEU A 192 -4.78 0.62 9.28
C LEU A 192 -4.48 1.83 10.19
N ILE A 193 -3.72 1.63 11.26
CA ILE A 193 -3.32 2.70 12.18
C ILE A 193 -2.48 3.74 11.43
N ALA A 194 -1.43 3.32 10.71
CA ALA A 194 -0.57 4.21 9.94
C ALA A 194 -1.38 5.05 8.93
N GLY A 195 -2.29 4.42 8.20
CA GLY A 195 -3.15 5.13 7.24
C GLY A 195 -4.10 6.13 7.88
N GLU A 196 -4.71 5.80 9.02
CA GLU A 196 -5.61 6.72 9.74
C GLU A 196 -4.85 7.92 10.32
N THR A 197 -3.59 7.76 10.73
CA THR A 197 -2.79 8.87 11.27
C THR A 197 -2.41 9.91 10.22
N VAL A 198 -2.25 9.49 8.95
CA VAL A 198 -1.86 10.41 7.87
C VAL A 198 -3.04 11.02 7.13
N LEU A 199 -4.24 10.46 7.23
CA LEU A 199 -5.44 11.01 6.60
C LEU A 199 -6.23 11.85 7.60
N SER A 200 -6.39 13.15 7.32
CA SER A 200 -7.31 14.03 8.05
C SER A 200 -8.60 14.29 7.26
N ASN A 201 -9.70 14.50 7.96
CA ASN A 201 -10.91 15.03 7.37
C ASN A 201 -10.72 16.52 7.03
N GLN A 202 -11.24 16.98 5.91
CA GLN A 202 -11.12 18.38 5.47
C GLN A 202 -11.67 19.42 6.47
N GLY A 203 -12.41 19.01 7.49
CA GLY A 203 -13.04 19.89 8.48
C GLY A 203 -12.21 20.16 9.75
N GLU A 204 -11.13 19.42 10.02
CA GLU A 204 -10.40 19.52 11.29
C GLU A 204 -9.23 20.53 11.27
N VAL A 205 -8.88 21.07 10.10
CA VAL A 205 -7.71 21.95 9.94
C VAL A 205 -8.01 23.41 10.35
N SER A 206 -9.27 23.84 10.46
CA SER A 206 -9.61 25.23 10.76
C SER A 206 -9.73 25.58 12.27
N GLY A 207 -9.48 24.65 13.17
CA GLY A 207 -9.76 24.79 14.61
C GLY A 207 -8.56 25.02 15.55
N ARG A 208 -7.33 25.11 15.03
CA ARG A 208 -6.13 25.29 15.88
C ARG A 208 -5.25 26.48 15.46
N SER A 209 -5.87 27.63 15.28
CA SER A 209 -5.17 28.92 15.23
C SER A 209 -5.98 29.90 16.05
N ALA A 210 -5.81 29.84 17.34
CA ALA A 210 -6.21 30.88 18.31
C ALA A 210 -5.26 30.76 19.51
#